data_59ffd183b975e4f7e8bd508d4e362b32
#
_entry.id   59ffd183b975e4f7e8bd508d4e362b32
#
_cell.length_a   1.000
_cell.length_b   1.000
_cell.length_c   1.000
_cell.angle_alpha   90.00
_cell.angle_beta   90.00
_cell.angle_gamma   90.00
#
_symmetry.space_group_name_H-M   'P 1'
#
loop_
_entity.id
_entity.type
_entity.pdbx_description
1 polymer ?
#
loop_
_entity_poly.entity_id
_entity_poly.type
_entity_poly.pdbx_seq_one_letter_code
_entity_poly.pdbx_strand_id
1 'polypeptide(L)'
;MSQADVAQRLRRFLLGVVAVTLVVTPFELILLEHTEETLQWIPFVVSGLGLLAVAGAWIRPSTTSLKILRWTMAAVALSSFVGMYLHFSGNLAFTLEINPSYSVTDALWPAMKGSYPLLAPGILTLAGILGMAVTYRHPELEPE
;
A
#
# COMPACT_ATOMS: atom_id res chain seq x y z
N MET A 1 31.40 10.25 -8.49
CA MET A 1 30.03 9.79 -8.67
C MET A 1 29.17 11.03 -8.84
N SER A 2 28.46 11.16 -9.96
CA SER A 2 27.63 12.35 -10.21
C SER A 2 26.35 12.32 -9.33
N GLN A 3 25.72 13.48 -9.12
CA GLN A 3 24.43 13.53 -8.42
C GLN A 3 23.35 12.71 -9.17
N ALA A 4 23.41 12.67 -10.50
CA ALA A 4 22.53 11.86 -11.32
C ALA A 4 22.69 10.35 -11.04
N ASP A 5 23.94 9.87 -10.87
CA ASP A 5 24.21 8.46 -10.54
C ASP A 5 23.64 8.09 -9.16
N VAL A 6 23.77 8.99 -8.18
CA VAL A 6 23.21 8.78 -6.83
C VAL A 6 21.69 8.69 -6.89
N ALA A 7 21.05 9.63 -7.58
CA ALA A 7 19.59 9.64 -7.71
C ALA A 7 19.08 8.37 -8.42
N GLN A 8 19.76 7.92 -9.48
CA GLN A 8 19.41 6.70 -10.21
C GLN A 8 19.52 5.44 -9.32
N ARG A 9 20.59 5.33 -8.54
CA ARG A 9 20.77 4.21 -7.60
C ARG A 9 19.71 4.21 -6.51
N LEU A 10 19.38 5.39 -5.97
CA LEU A 10 18.31 5.53 -4.97
C LEU A 10 16.96 5.11 -5.55
N ARG A 11 16.60 5.54 -6.76
CA ARG A 11 15.36 5.12 -7.44
C ARG A 11 15.29 3.60 -7.62
N ARG A 12 16.37 2.96 -8.05
CA ARG A 12 16.43 1.49 -8.19
C ARG A 12 16.30 0.79 -6.84
N PHE A 13 16.95 1.31 -5.82
CA PHE A 13 16.82 0.77 -4.46
C PHE A 13 15.36 0.88 -3.97
N LEU A 14 14.72 2.03 -4.14
CA LEU A 14 13.31 2.22 -3.77
C LEU A 14 12.37 1.28 -4.55
N LEU A 15 12.58 1.11 -5.85
CA LEU A 15 11.83 0.13 -6.64
C LEU A 15 12.00 -1.29 -6.10
N GLY A 16 13.23 -1.67 -5.69
CA GLY A 16 13.51 -2.96 -5.07
C GLY A 16 12.75 -3.14 -3.75
N VAL A 17 12.77 -2.14 -2.87
CA VAL A 17 12.03 -2.15 -1.60
C VAL A 17 10.53 -2.29 -1.85
N VAL A 18 9.99 -1.51 -2.78
CA VAL A 18 8.57 -1.57 -3.17
C VAL A 18 8.22 -2.97 -3.71
N ALA A 19 9.03 -3.52 -4.61
CA ALA A 19 8.81 -4.86 -5.16
C ALA A 19 8.76 -5.93 -4.06
N VAL A 20 9.74 -5.92 -3.14
CA VAL A 20 9.77 -6.86 -2.01
C VAL A 20 8.51 -6.70 -1.15
N THR A 21 8.12 -5.48 -0.80
CA THR A 21 6.92 -5.23 -0.01
C THR A 21 5.66 -5.77 -0.70
N LEU A 22 5.51 -5.52 -2.01
CA LEU A 22 4.35 -5.98 -2.79
C LEU A 22 4.32 -7.51 -3.00
N VAL A 23 5.44 -8.21 -2.83
CA VAL A 23 5.49 -9.68 -2.84
C VAL A 23 5.19 -10.24 -1.45
N VAL A 24 5.84 -9.68 -0.41
CA VAL A 24 5.75 -10.21 0.95
C VAL A 24 4.35 -10.00 1.54
N THR A 25 3.71 -8.85 1.25
CA THR A 25 2.37 -8.57 1.79
C THR A 25 1.31 -9.60 1.35
N PRO A 26 1.12 -9.92 0.06
CA PRO A 26 0.20 -10.99 -0.33
C PRO A 26 0.57 -12.36 0.26
N PHE A 27 1.86 -12.67 0.36
CA PHE A 27 2.31 -13.92 0.97
C PHE A 27 1.89 -14.00 2.44
N GLU A 28 2.09 -12.93 3.22
CA GLU A 28 1.63 -12.85 4.62
C GLU A 28 0.11 -13.00 4.72
N LEU A 29 -0.64 -12.34 3.84
CA LEU A 29 -2.11 -12.43 3.83
C LEU A 29 -2.60 -13.86 3.53
N ILE A 30 -1.90 -14.62 2.69
CA ILE A 30 -2.19 -16.05 2.47
C ILE A 30 -1.96 -16.84 3.76
N LEU A 31 -0.85 -16.61 4.47
CA LEU A 31 -0.55 -17.29 5.74
C LEU A 31 -1.57 -16.97 6.84
N LEU A 32 -2.19 -15.79 6.77
CA LEU A 32 -3.25 -15.35 7.68
C LEU A 32 -4.66 -15.75 7.21
N GLU A 33 -4.77 -16.58 6.17
CA GLU A 33 -6.05 -17.03 5.59
C GLU A 33 -6.97 -15.84 5.20
N HIS A 34 -6.37 -14.70 4.83
CA HIS A 34 -7.07 -13.46 4.52
C HIS A 34 -7.63 -13.47 3.09
N THR A 35 -8.47 -14.46 2.77
CA THR A 35 -9.02 -14.72 1.43
C THR A 35 -10.48 -15.16 1.43
N GLU A 36 -11.15 -15.10 2.60
CA GLU A 36 -12.51 -15.61 2.76
C GLU A 36 -13.56 -14.68 2.14
N GLU A 37 -13.33 -13.35 2.22
CA GLU A 37 -14.27 -12.36 1.74
C GLU A 37 -13.77 -11.63 0.47
N THR A 38 -14.70 -11.17 -0.37
CA THR A 38 -14.36 -10.49 -1.63
C THR A 38 -13.47 -9.27 -1.44
N LEU A 39 -13.69 -8.47 -0.39
CA LEU A 39 -12.88 -7.27 -0.13
C LEU A 39 -11.45 -7.59 0.30
N GLN A 40 -11.20 -8.78 0.84
CA GLN A 40 -9.87 -9.25 1.23
C GLN A 40 -8.96 -9.52 0.01
N TRP A 41 -9.52 -9.61 -1.20
CA TRP A 41 -8.75 -9.76 -2.44
C TRP A 41 -8.17 -8.44 -2.97
N ILE A 42 -8.64 -7.28 -2.48
CA ILE A 42 -8.14 -5.97 -2.92
C ILE A 42 -6.62 -5.85 -2.79
N PRO A 43 -5.98 -6.15 -1.64
CA PRO A 43 -4.52 -6.04 -1.51
C PRO A 43 -3.76 -6.97 -2.46
N PHE A 44 -4.30 -8.12 -2.82
CA PHE A 44 -3.68 -9.02 -3.81
C PHE A 44 -3.69 -8.40 -5.21
N VAL A 45 -4.83 -7.89 -5.64
CA VAL A 45 -4.98 -7.26 -6.95
C VAL A 45 -4.10 -6.02 -7.08
N VAL A 46 -4.14 -5.11 -6.09
CA VAL A 46 -3.33 -3.88 -6.16
C VAL A 46 -1.85 -4.17 -6.05
N SER A 47 -1.44 -5.19 -5.29
CA SER A 47 -0.03 -5.63 -5.23
C SER A 47 0.43 -6.20 -6.57
N GLY A 48 -0.38 -7.04 -7.22
CA GLY A 48 -0.08 -7.57 -8.55
C GLY A 48 0.07 -6.46 -9.61
N LEU A 49 -0.88 -5.52 -9.66
CA LEU A 49 -0.80 -4.36 -10.55
C LEU A 49 0.42 -3.48 -10.23
N GLY A 50 0.71 -3.30 -8.94
CA GLY A 50 1.89 -2.58 -8.46
C GLY A 50 3.19 -3.22 -8.94
N LEU A 51 3.31 -4.54 -8.84
CA LEU A 51 4.49 -5.28 -9.32
C LEU A 51 4.68 -5.13 -10.83
N LEU A 52 3.61 -5.20 -11.62
CA LEU A 52 3.69 -4.98 -13.07
C LEU A 52 4.16 -3.55 -13.40
N ALA A 53 3.66 -2.55 -12.67
CA ALA A 53 4.08 -1.16 -12.85
C ALA A 53 5.56 -0.96 -12.46
N VAL A 54 6.00 -1.56 -11.34
CA VAL A 54 7.42 -1.56 -10.90
C VAL A 54 8.30 -2.22 -11.94
N ALA A 55 7.93 -3.39 -12.46
CA ALA A 55 8.69 -4.09 -13.49
C ALA A 55 8.81 -3.26 -14.78
N GLY A 56 7.72 -2.62 -15.22
CA GLY A 56 7.73 -1.74 -16.39
C GLY A 56 8.70 -0.56 -16.24
N ALA A 57 8.65 0.12 -15.09
CA ALA A 57 9.55 1.23 -14.78
C ALA A 57 11.01 0.80 -14.58
N TRP A 58 11.23 -0.41 -14.07
CA TRP A 58 12.57 -0.97 -13.88
C TRP A 58 13.26 -1.34 -15.19
N ILE A 59 12.52 -2.03 -16.08
CA ILE A 59 13.07 -2.56 -17.34
C ILE A 59 13.20 -1.45 -18.38
N ARG A 60 12.18 -0.60 -18.51
CA ARG A 60 12.14 0.47 -19.51
C ARG A 60 11.55 1.74 -18.91
N PRO A 61 12.36 2.53 -18.19
CA PRO A 61 11.92 3.83 -17.72
C PRO A 61 11.58 4.74 -18.91
N SER A 62 10.34 5.16 -18.99
CA SER A 62 9.81 6.08 -20.01
C SER A 62 8.73 6.93 -19.36
N THR A 63 8.37 8.05 -19.98
CA THR A 63 7.28 8.91 -19.53
C THR A 63 6.00 8.10 -19.24
N THR A 64 5.65 7.16 -20.09
CA THR A 64 4.45 6.33 -19.94
C THR A 64 4.58 5.36 -18.76
N SER A 65 5.67 4.58 -18.68
CA SER A 65 5.84 3.59 -17.60
C SER A 65 5.92 4.27 -16.22
N LEU A 66 6.53 5.45 -16.15
CA LEU A 66 6.62 6.22 -14.90
C LEU A 66 5.28 6.85 -14.50
N LYS A 67 4.47 7.30 -15.46
CA LYS A 67 3.09 7.75 -15.17
C LYS A 67 2.22 6.59 -14.70
N ILE A 68 2.31 5.42 -15.34
CA ILE A 68 1.62 4.21 -14.89
C ILE A 68 2.07 3.86 -13.46
N LEU A 69 3.37 3.81 -13.20
CA LEU A 69 3.89 3.56 -11.85
C LEU A 69 3.30 4.55 -10.83
N ARG A 70 3.34 5.85 -11.12
CA ARG A 70 2.84 6.90 -10.21
C ARG A 70 1.38 6.68 -9.83
N TRP A 71 0.52 6.50 -10.82
CA TRP A 71 -0.91 6.36 -10.59
C TRP A 71 -1.29 5.02 -9.96
N THR A 72 -0.61 3.93 -10.36
CA THR A 72 -0.80 2.63 -9.70
C THR A 72 -0.36 2.68 -8.24
N MET A 73 0.78 3.31 -7.93
CA MET A 73 1.25 3.45 -6.55
C MET A 73 0.33 4.36 -5.72
N ALA A 74 -0.26 5.39 -6.31
CA ALA A 74 -1.30 6.18 -5.65
C ALA A 74 -2.54 5.32 -5.33
N ALA A 75 -2.98 4.48 -6.26
CA ALA A 75 -4.09 3.55 -6.02
C ALA A 75 -3.76 2.52 -4.92
N VAL A 76 -2.53 1.97 -4.90
CA VAL A 76 -2.04 1.08 -3.83
C VAL A 76 -2.11 1.79 -2.47
N ALA A 77 -1.64 3.03 -2.37
CA ALA A 77 -1.70 3.81 -1.12
C ALA A 77 -3.15 4.06 -0.69
N LEU A 78 -4.03 4.45 -1.61
CA LEU A 78 -5.44 4.73 -1.33
C LEU A 78 -6.21 3.48 -0.89
N SER A 79 -5.96 2.33 -1.53
CA SER A 79 -6.60 1.06 -1.13
C SER A 79 -6.27 0.66 0.31
N SER A 80 -5.08 0.99 0.78
CA SER A 80 -4.64 0.76 2.15
C SER A 80 -5.47 1.57 3.18
N PHE A 81 -5.83 2.81 2.87
CA PHE A 81 -6.73 3.58 3.75
C PHE A 81 -8.12 2.97 3.85
N VAL A 82 -8.61 2.39 2.74
CA VAL A 82 -9.87 1.62 2.77
C VAL A 82 -9.73 0.41 3.69
N GLY A 83 -8.61 -0.32 3.61
CA GLY A 83 -8.31 -1.44 4.51
C GLY A 83 -8.28 -1.03 5.99
N MET A 84 -7.59 0.08 6.31
CA MET A 84 -7.57 0.61 7.69
C MET A 84 -8.97 0.98 8.18
N TYR A 85 -9.79 1.60 7.33
CA TYR A 85 -11.18 1.92 7.66
C TYR A 85 -12.00 0.66 7.93
N LEU A 86 -11.87 -0.38 7.11
CA LEU A 86 -12.59 -1.65 7.27
C LEU A 86 -12.18 -2.36 8.58
N HIS A 87 -10.90 -2.39 8.91
CA HIS A 87 -10.41 -2.93 10.18
C HIS A 87 -10.97 -2.16 11.37
N PHE A 88 -10.96 -0.82 11.30
CA PHE A 88 -11.53 0.00 12.36
C PHE A 88 -13.03 -0.21 12.52
N SER A 89 -13.78 -0.20 11.41
CA SER A 89 -15.23 -0.37 11.44
C SER A 89 -15.64 -1.76 11.95
N GLY A 90 -14.91 -2.81 11.59
CA GLY A 90 -15.11 -4.15 12.10
C GLY A 90 -14.83 -4.24 13.60
N ASN A 91 -13.73 -3.67 14.08
CA ASN A 91 -13.43 -3.60 15.50
C ASN A 91 -14.49 -2.80 16.28
N LEU A 92 -14.97 -1.69 15.70
CA LEU A 92 -16.01 -0.86 16.34
C LEU A 92 -17.33 -1.63 16.47
N ALA A 93 -17.77 -2.29 15.40
CA ALA A 93 -18.97 -3.10 15.41
C ALA A 93 -18.88 -4.21 16.47
N PHE A 94 -17.79 -4.95 16.47
CA PHE A 94 -17.53 -6.01 17.45
C PHE A 94 -17.49 -5.47 18.90
N THR A 95 -16.86 -4.32 19.12
CA THR A 95 -16.78 -3.71 20.45
C THR A 95 -18.17 -3.34 20.99
N LEU A 96 -19.04 -2.79 20.14
CA LEU A 96 -20.42 -2.43 20.50
C LEU A 96 -21.29 -3.67 20.74
N GLU A 97 -21.05 -4.76 19.98
CA GLU A 97 -21.76 -6.01 20.14
C GLU A 97 -21.49 -6.67 21.52
N ILE A 98 -20.21 -6.74 21.92
CA ILE A 98 -19.83 -7.35 23.19
C ILE A 98 -20.05 -6.45 24.42
N ASN A 99 -20.25 -5.13 24.20
CA ASN A 99 -20.53 -4.17 25.27
C ASN A 99 -21.80 -3.34 24.95
N PRO A 100 -23.01 -3.92 25.12
CA PRO A 100 -24.26 -3.23 24.74
C PRO A 100 -24.53 -1.92 25.49
N SER A 101 -23.84 -1.67 26.61
CA SER A 101 -23.95 -0.42 27.38
C SER A 101 -23.06 0.72 26.88
N TYR A 102 -22.15 0.43 25.94
CA TYR A 102 -21.25 1.47 25.41
C TYR A 102 -21.99 2.36 24.40
N SER A 103 -21.74 3.66 24.50
CA SER A 103 -21.99 4.56 23.39
C SER A 103 -20.90 4.38 22.32
N VAL A 104 -21.16 4.90 21.12
CA VAL A 104 -20.13 4.90 20.03
C VAL A 104 -18.84 5.59 20.51
N THR A 105 -18.96 6.67 21.27
CA THR A 105 -17.80 7.40 21.81
C THR A 105 -16.96 6.55 22.76
N ASP A 106 -17.61 5.77 23.63
CA ASP A 106 -16.92 4.89 24.58
C ASP A 106 -16.20 3.74 23.85
N ALA A 107 -16.76 3.29 22.72
CA ALA A 107 -16.22 2.21 21.92
C ALA A 107 -15.02 2.60 21.01
N LEU A 108 -14.80 3.91 20.74
CA LEU A 108 -13.76 4.36 19.80
C LEU A 108 -12.36 3.88 20.22
N TRP A 109 -11.98 4.11 21.48
CA TRP A 109 -10.65 3.74 21.96
C TRP A 109 -10.42 2.22 22.04
N PRO A 110 -11.36 1.42 22.55
CA PRO A 110 -11.30 -0.04 22.44
C PRO A 110 -11.21 -0.53 20.99
N ALA A 111 -11.99 0.04 20.07
CA ALA A 111 -11.97 -0.34 18.66
C ALA A 111 -10.60 -0.13 18.00
N MET A 112 -9.86 0.91 18.39
CA MET A 112 -8.49 1.14 17.90
C MET A 112 -7.51 0.04 18.33
N LYS A 113 -7.81 -0.71 19.39
CA LYS A 113 -7.02 -1.81 19.97
C LYS A 113 -7.64 -3.18 19.70
N GLY A 114 -8.64 -3.25 18.83
CA GLY A 114 -9.37 -4.48 18.53
C GLY A 114 -8.52 -5.56 17.89
N SER A 115 -9.12 -6.71 17.67
CA SER A 115 -8.45 -7.91 17.13
C SER A 115 -8.00 -7.74 15.66
N TYR A 116 -8.66 -6.89 14.90
CA TYR A 116 -8.16 -6.52 13.56
C TYR A 116 -7.08 -5.44 13.69
N PRO A 117 -5.82 -5.72 13.31
CA PRO A 117 -4.72 -4.78 13.46
C PRO A 117 -4.94 -3.54 12.58
N LEU A 118 -5.28 -2.40 13.19
CA LEU A 118 -5.69 -1.18 12.50
C LEU A 118 -4.69 -0.69 11.46
N LEU A 119 -3.40 -0.76 11.79
CA LEU A 119 -2.33 -0.21 10.95
C LEU A 119 -1.67 -1.25 10.04
N ALA A 120 -2.04 -2.54 10.11
CA ALA A 120 -1.46 -3.57 9.26
C ALA A 120 -1.59 -3.24 7.75
N PRO A 121 -2.75 -2.76 7.24
CA PRO A 121 -2.84 -2.33 5.85
C PRO A 121 -1.91 -1.18 5.47
N GLY A 122 -1.42 -0.40 6.45
CA GLY A 122 -0.56 0.77 6.23
C GLY A 122 0.77 0.48 5.54
N ILE A 123 1.21 -0.78 5.51
CA ILE A 123 2.40 -1.20 4.75
C ILE A 123 2.25 -0.90 3.24
N LEU A 124 1.04 -1.06 2.69
CA LEU A 124 0.76 -0.73 1.30
C LEU A 124 0.72 0.80 1.07
N THR A 125 0.32 1.60 2.08
CA THR A 125 0.48 3.07 2.01
C THR A 125 1.95 3.43 1.86
N LEU A 126 2.82 2.83 2.69
CA LEU A 126 4.25 3.08 2.61
C LEU A 126 4.83 2.66 1.26
N ALA A 127 4.49 1.47 0.77
CA ALA A 127 4.91 1.00 -0.55
C ALA A 127 4.46 1.96 -1.67
N GLY A 128 3.21 2.42 -1.61
CA GLY A 128 2.67 3.39 -2.57
C GLY A 128 3.41 4.72 -2.55
N ILE A 129 3.67 5.28 -1.37
CA ILE A 129 4.44 6.54 -1.22
C ILE A 129 5.87 6.37 -1.75
N LEU A 130 6.57 5.28 -1.42
CA LEU A 130 7.92 5.02 -1.91
C LEU A 130 7.94 4.84 -3.43
N GLY A 131 6.96 4.12 -3.99
CA GLY A 131 6.82 3.96 -5.43
C GLY A 131 6.54 5.28 -6.16
N MET A 132 5.71 6.16 -5.60
CA MET A 132 5.53 7.52 -6.12
C MET A 132 6.81 8.35 -6.03
N ALA A 133 7.57 8.23 -4.94
CA ALA A 133 8.82 8.95 -4.74
C ALA A 133 9.86 8.63 -5.84
N VAL A 134 9.87 7.41 -6.41
CA VAL A 134 10.71 7.06 -7.57
C VAL A 134 10.49 8.00 -8.74
N THR A 135 9.27 8.47 -8.94
CA THR A 135 8.88 9.33 -10.06
C THR A 135 9.12 10.82 -9.81
N TYR A 136 9.51 11.18 -8.56
CA TYR A 136 9.75 12.58 -8.20
C TYR A 136 10.97 13.13 -8.95
N ARG A 137 10.78 14.25 -9.66
CA ARG A 137 11.82 14.87 -10.49
C ARG A 137 12.59 13.85 -11.33
N HIS A 138 11.88 12.91 -11.93
CA HIS A 138 12.50 11.96 -12.85
C HIS A 138 12.74 12.64 -14.20
N PRO A 139 13.97 12.56 -14.78
CA PRO A 139 14.30 13.23 -16.03
C PRO A 139 13.31 12.96 -17.16
N GLU A 140 12.83 11.72 -17.29
CA GLU A 140 11.82 11.31 -18.28
C GLU A 140 10.43 11.95 -18.10
N LEU A 141 10.19 12.65 -16.98
CA LEU A 141 8.92 13.31 -16.67
C LEU A 141 9.04 14.83 -16.67
N GLU A 142 10.24 15.38 -16.78
CA GLU A 142 10.45 16.81 -16.90
C GLU A 142 10.20 17.22 -18.37
N PRO A 143 9.46 18.32 -18.63
CA PRO A 143 9.31 18.85 -19.98
C PRO A 143 10.67 19.35 -20.48
N GLU A 144 10.94 19.14 -21.76
CA GLU A 144 12.08 19.75 -22.45
C GLU A 144 12.00 21.28 -22.47
#